data_9d544f7a76f563fb0b710f092306ca27
#
_entry.id   9d544f7a76f563fb0b710f092306ca27
#
_cell.length_a   1.000
_cell.length_b   1.000
_cell.length_c   1.000
_cell.angle_alpha   90.00
_cell.angle_beta   90.00
_cell.angle_gamma   90.00
#
_symmetry.space_group_name_H-M   'P 1'
#
loop_
_entity.id
_entity.type
_entity.pdbx_description
1 polymer ?
#
loop_
_entity_poly.entity_id
_entity_poly.type
_entity_poly.pdbx_seq_one_letter_code
_entity_poly.pdbx_strand_id
1 'polypeptide(L)'
;RKKYKLRNPEEVNFHPLLVVERLKDIFYSLADKDEFINCLSKEERSFEKDLITRTISILDIKSKITLNEKQMLINMWDKVVKIKEENADLYDDIPDELCDPIMSTLIEEPVMLPSTKIIMDKNVIARHLISDPHDPFNRDSLTLEELEKYNLEDEVLKEIDSFKTKIKDFKEKIKNENEN
;
A
#
# COMPACT_ATOMS: atom_id res chain seq x y z
N ARG A 1 -2.07 -1.39 -21.43
CA ARG A 1 -3.34 -1.00 -20.73
C ARG A 1 -4.34 -0.55 -21.79
N LYS A 2 -5.53 -1.20 -21.88
CA LYS A 2 -6.63 -0.69 -22.70
C LYS A 2 -7.12 0.63 -22.10
N LYS A 3 -6.96 1.73 -22.84
CA LYS A 3 -7.57 3.01 -22.48
C LYS A 3 -9.09 2.91 -22.72
N TYR A 4 -9.85 2.73 -21.66
CA TYR A 4 -11.30 2.86 -21.74
C TYR A 4 -11.63 4.33 -21.98
N LYS A 5 -12.17 4.65 -23.17
CA LYS A 5 -12.78 5.96 -23.45
C LYS A 5 -14.29 5.82 -23.26
N LEU A 6 -14.84 6.48 -22.26
CA LEU A 6 -16.29 6.72 -22.21
C LEU A 6 -16.68 7.55 -23.45
N ARG A 7 -17.62 7.06 -24.26
CA ARG A 7 -18.07 7.77 -25.46
C ARG A 7 -18.83 9.05 -25.10
N ASN A 8 -19.68 9.02 -24.08
CA ASN A 8 -20.48 10.16 -23.62
C ASN A 8 -20.48 10.23 -22.08
N PRO A 9 -19.47 10.84 -21.46
CA PRO A 9 -19.39 10.93 -19.99
C PRO A 9 -20.54 11.72 -19.38
N GLU A 10 -21.11 12.68 -20.10
CA GLU A 10 -22.24 13.50 -19.64
C GLU A 10 -23.53 12.69 -19.46
N GLU A 11 -23.78 11.67 -20.30
CA GLU A 11 -24.96 10.80 -20.19
C GLU A 11 -24.98 9.96 -18.91
N VAL A 12 -23.80 9.66 -18.36
CA VAL A 12 -23.63 8.93 -17.09
C VAL A 12 -23.27 9.85 -15.93
N ASN A 13 -23.43 11.16 -16.12
CA ASN A 13 -23.12 12.20 -15.14
C ASN A 13 -21.68 12.09 -14.56
N PHE A 14 -20.73 11.66 -15.40
CA PHE A 14 -19.33 11.51 -15.02
C PHE A 14 -18.51 12.72 -15.44
N HIS A 15 -17.99 13.46 -14.46
CA HIS A 15 -17.18 14.65 -14.65
C HIS A 15 -15.74 14.41 -14.17
N PRO A 16 -14.85 13.89 -15.02
CA PRO A 16 -13.47 13.50 -14.61
C PRO A 16 -12.70 14.61 -13.91
N LEU A 17 -12.81 15.84 -14.41
CA LEU A 17 -12.12 16.98 -13.82
C LEU A 17 -12.61 17.26 -12.39
N LEU A 18 -13.93 17.18 -12.16
CA LEU A 18 -14.50 17.38 -10.83
C LEU A 18 -14.01 16.30 -9.84
N VAL A 19 -13.90 15.05 -10.30
CA VAL A 19 -13.36 13.96 -9.48
C VAL A 19 -11.91 14.28 -9.09
N VAL A 20 -11.08 14.71 -10.04
CA VAL A 20 -9.68 15.07 -9.79
C VAL A 20 -9.57 16.27 -8.84
N GLU A 21 -10.44 17.29 -8.97
CA GLU A 21 -10.51 18.41 -8.04
C GLU A 21 -10.82 17.96 -6.62
N ARG A 22 -11.83 17.09 -6.44
CA ARG A 22 -12.19 16.56 -5.11
C ARG A 22 -11.08 15.72 -4.50
N LEU A 23 -10.42 14.89 -5.31
CA LEU A 23 -9.24 14.13 -4.85
C LEU A 23 -8.10 15.08 -4.45
N LYS A 24 -7.84 16.15 -5.22
CA LYS A 24 -6.87 17.19 -4.86
C LYS A 24 -7.18 17.79 -3.50
N ASP A 25 -8.45 18.13 -3.22
CA ASP A 25 -8.86 18.74 -1.95
C ASP A 25 -8.60 17.77 -0.78
N ILE A 26 -8.84 16.47 -0.97
CA ILE A 26 -8.54 15.43 0.03
C ILE A 26 -7.03 15.34 0.27
N PHE A 27 -6.24 15.20 -0.79
CA PHE A 27 -4.77 15.13 -0.68
C PHE A 27 -4.19 16.38 -0.04
N TYR A 28 -4.68 17.57 -0.39
CA TYR A 28 -4.26 18.81 0.20
C TYR A 28 -4.55 18.88 1.71
N SER A 29 -5.74 18.44 2.14
CA SER A 29 -6.11 18.43 3.56
C SER A 29 -5.30 17.45 4.42
N LEU A 30 -4.67 16.45 3.78
CA LEU A 30 -3.87 15.40 4.43
C LEU A 30 -2.36 15.54 4.17
N ALA A 31 -1.94 16.55 3.40
CA ALA A 31 -0.58 16.69 2.91
C ALA A 31 0.48 16.94 4.00
N ASP A 32 0.05 17.39 5.17
CA ASP A 32 0.89 17.64 6.36
C ASP A 32 0.86 16.47 7.38
N LYS A 33 0.11 15.39 7.11
CA LYS A 33 -0.04 14.25 8.02
C LYS A 33 0.98 13.16 7.70
N ASP A 34 1.89 12.90 8.63
CA ASP A 34 2.93 11.89 8.46
C ASP A 34 2.35 10.48 8.28
N GLU A 35 1.24 10.16 8.95
CA GLU A 35 0.55 8.88 8.79
C GLU A 35 0.04 8.67 7.35
N PHE A 36 -0.47 9.75 6.73
CA PHE A 36 -0.94 9.70 5.34
C PHE A 36 0.24 9.54 4.37
N ILE A 37 1.33 10.27 4.58
CA ILE A 37 2.57 10.17 3.79
C ILE A 37 3.14 8.75 3.88
N ASN A 38 3.22 8.18 5.08
CA ASN A 38 3.67 6.80 5.30
C ASN A 38 2.75 5.76 4.67
N CYS A 39 1.43 5.99 4.69
CA CYS A 39 0.47 5.11 4.00
C CYS A 39 0.67 5.14 2.47
N LEU A 40 0.87 6.32 1.88
CA LEU A 40 1.13 6.47 0.45
C LEU A 40 2.47 5.86 0.03
N SER A 41 3.50 5.92 0.87
CA SER A 41 4.80 5.33 0.56
C SER A 41 4.77 3.79 0.49
N LYS A 42 3.81 3.15 1.18
CA LYS A 42 3.59 1.70 1.15
C LYS A 42 2.76 1.22 -0.04
N GLU A 43 2.13 2.14 -0.80
CA GLU A 43 1.34 1.74 -1.97
C GLU A 43 2.25 1.37 -3.14
N GLU A 44 2.14 0.13 -3.62
CA GLU A 44 2.98 -0.41 -4.68
C GLU A 44 2.26 -0.57 -6.02
N ARG A 45 0.98 -0.96 -5.98
CA ARG A 45 0.21 -1.29 -7.19
C ARG A 45 -0.07 -0.10 -8.08
N SER A 46 -0.36 1.05 -7.47
CA SER A 46 -0.81 2.25 -8.17
C SER A 46 0.23 3.36 -8.14
N PHE A 47 1.39 3.08 -7.52
CA PHE A 47 2.44 4.08 -7.43
C PHE A 47 3.05 4.36 -8.80
N GLU A 48 3.00 5.61 -9.20
CA GLU A 48 3.74 6.16 -10.35
C GLU A 48 4.42 7.45 -9.90
N LYS A 49 5.76 7.49 -9.99
CA LYS A 49 6.57 8.64 -9.52
C LYS A 49 6.05 9.97 -10.06
N ASP A 50 5.59 9.98 -11.31
CA ASP A 50 5.12 11.20 -11.98
C ASP A 50 3.62 11.47 -11.81
N LEU A 51 2.89 10.65 -11.04
CA LEU A 51 1.43 10.74 -10.94
C LEU A 51 0.97 12.13 -10.47
N ILE A 52 1.51 12.61 -9.35
CA ILE A 52 1.12 13.92 -8.77
C ILE A 52 1.56 15.05 -9.68
N THR A 53 2.76 15.01 -10.23
CA THR A 53 3.28 16.04 -11.14
C THR A 53 2.40 16.18 -12.40
N ARG A 54 1.98 15.07 -12.99
CA ARG A 54 1.04 15.07 -14.13
C ARG A 54 -0.33 15.60 -13.74
N THR A 55 -0.84 15.22 -12.56
CA THR A 55 -2.14 15.67 -12.05
C THR A 55 -2.11 17.18 -11.80
N ILE A 56 -1.09 17.69 -11.14
CA ILE A 56 -0.88 19.13 -10.91
C ILE A 56 -0.84 19.89 -12.23
N SER A 57 -0.13 19.38 -13.24
CA SER A 57 -0.05 20.03 -14.55
C SER A 57 -1.42 20.16 -15.22
N ILE A 58 -2.28 19.12 -15.11
CA ILE A 58 -3.65 19.16 -15.64
C ILE A 58 -4.51 20.21 -14.90
N LEU A 59 -4.43 20.25 -13.58
CA LEU A 59 -5.17 21.19 -12.73
C LEU A 59 -4.72 22.63 -12.96
N ASP A 60 -3.43 22.86 -13.15
CA ASP A 60 -2.83 24.17 -13.43
C ASP A 60 -3.33 24.73 -14.77
N ILE A 61 -3.25 23.93 -15.85
CA ILE A 61 -3.79 24.29 -17.17
C ILE A 61 -5.28 24.64 -17.11
N LYS A 62 -6.05 24.00 -16.23
CA LYS A 62 -7.47 24.25 -16.02
C LYS A 62 -7.78 25.33 -14.99
N SER A 63 -6.76 25.97 -14.43
CA SER A 63 -6.89 26.97 -13.34
C SER A 63 -7.67 26.45 -12.13
N LYS A 64 -7.44 25.16 -11.77
CA LYS A 64 -8.14 24.45 -10.70
C LYS A 64 -7.25 24.17 -9.48
N ILE A 65 -6.07 24.80 -9.43
CA ILE A 65 -5.12 24.67 -8.34
C ILE A 65 -4.44 26.02 -8.09
N THR A 66 -4.29 26.39 -6.84
CA THR A 66 -3.53 27.59 -6.42
C THR A 66 -2.04 27.27 -6.30
N LEU A 67 -1.20 28.30 -6.28
CA LEU A 67 0.24 28.15 -6.12
C LEU A 67 0.60 27.45 -4.79
N ASN A 68 -0.12 27.79 -3.71
CA ASN A 68 0.12 27.20 -2.39
C ASN A 68 -0.25 25.71 -2.36
N GLU A 69 -1.41 25.34 -2.89
CA GLU A 69 -1.82 23.93 -3.01
C GLU A 69 -0.83 23.12 -3.84
N LYS A 70 -0.38 23.68 -4.97
CA LYS A 70 0.62 23.05 -5.84
C LYS A 70 1.92 22.76 -5.09
N GLN A 71 2.46 23.76 -4.38
CA GLN A 71 3.71 23.59 -3.64
C GLN A 71 3.57 22.57 -2.51
N MET A 72 2.46 22.59 -1.78
CA MET A 72 2.21 21.67 -0.68
C MET A 72 2.08 20.23 -1.16
N LEU A 73 1.37 19.98 -2.28
CA LEU A 73 1.24 18.66 -2.88
C LEU A 73 2.56 18.13 -3.45
N ILE A 74 3.39 19.01 -4.04
CA ILE A 74 4.73 18.63 -4.51
C ILE A 74 5.59 18.22 -3.32
N ASN A 75 5.66 19.06 -2.28
CA ASN A 75 6.46 18.77 -1.08
C ASN A 75 6.03 17.45 -0.39
N MET A 76 4.73 17.21 -0.30
CA MET A 76 4.20 15.95 0.22
C MET A 76 4.67 14.76 -0.64
N TRP A 77 4.53 14.86 -1.96
CA TRP A 77 4.90 13.78 -2.87
C TRP A 77 6.40 13.49 -2.88
N ASP A 78 7.23 14.51 -2.80
CA ASP A 78 8.69 14.36 -2.69
C ASP A 78 9.07 13.58 -1.42
N LYS A 79 8.37 13.82 -0.29
CA LYS A 79 8.54 13.02 0.93
C LYS A 79 8.12 11.56 0.72
N VAL A 80 6.98 11.31 0.06
CA VAL A 80 6.51 9.94 -0.26
C VAL A 80 7.53 9.21 -1.11
N VAL A 81 8.04 9.85 -2.18
CA VAL A 81 9.06 9.26 -3.07
C VAL A 81 10.33 8.96 -2.30
N LYS A 82 10.80 9.90 -1.47
CA LYS A 82 12.01 9.74 -0.67
C LYS A 82 11.90 8.55 0.30
N ILE A 83 10.82 8.45 1.08
CA ILE A 83 10.59 7.33 1.98
C ILE A 83 10.55 6.00 1.22
N LYS A 84 9.92 6.00 0.04
CA LYS A 84 9.82 4.80 -0.79
C LYS A 84 11.17 4.37 -1.35
N GLU A 85 12.00 5.32 -1.79
CA GLU A 85 13.37 5.05 -2.27
C GLU A 85 14.26 4.55 -1.12
N GLU A 86 14.21 5.19 0.04
CA GLU A 86 14.95 4.76 1.24
C GLU A 86 14.53 3.34 1.68
N ASN A 87 13.24 3.01 1.61
CA ASN A 87 12.75 1.66 1.92
C ASN A 87 13.15 0.64 0.85
N ALA A 88 13.21 1.00 -0.42
CA ALA A 88 13.65 0.10 -1.49
C ALA A 88 15.12 -0.31 -1.30
N ASP A 89 15.99 0.65 -1.02
CA ASP A 89 17.42 0.40 -0.75
C ASP A 89 17.64 -0.44 0.51
N LEU A 90 16.76 -0.30 1.53
CA LEU A 90 16.82 -1.07 2.76
C LEU A 90 16.43 -2.54 2.61
N TYR A 91 15.67 -2.90 1.57
CA TYR A 91 15.07 -4.23 1.44
C TYR A 91 15.49 -4.96 0.16
N ASP A 92 16.65 -4.61 -0.42
CA ASP A 92 17.14 -5.27 -1.64
C ASP A 92 17.45 -6.79 -1.43
N ASP A 93 17.73 -7.21 -0.19
CA ASP A 93 18.06 -8.59 0.19
C ASP A 93 17.16 -9.14 1.30
N ILE A 94 15.81 -9.08 1.11
CA ILE A 94 14.89 -9.69 2.08
C ILE A 94 15.00 -11.24 1.95
N PRO A 95 15.23 -11.98 3.07
CA PRO A 95 15.14 -13.44 3.04
C PRO A 95 13.76 -13.92 2.54
N ASP A 96 13.75 -14.89 1.63
CA ASP A 96 12.51 -15.45 1.04
C ASP A 96 11.48 -15.85 2.09
N GLU A 97 11.95 -16.33 3.26
CA GLU A 97 11.09 -16.73 4.38
C GLU A 97 10.33 -15.56 5.03
N LEU A 98 10.78 -14.31 4.84
CA LEU A 98 10.14 -13.10 5.38
C LEU A 98 9.36 -12.33 4.31
N CYS A 99 9.37 -12.81 3.05
CA CYS A 99 8.65 -12.21 1.95
C CYS A 99 7.19 -12.67 1.89
N ASP A 100 6.29 -11.73 1.62
CA ASP A 100 4.92 -12.07 1.27
C ASP A 100 4.90 -12.87 -0.05
N PRO A 101 4.26 -14.05 -0.09
CA PRO A 101 4.32 -14.92 -1.25
C PRO A 101 3.58 -14.41 -2.49
N ILE A 102 2.76 -13.36 -2.36
CA ILE A 102 2.03 -12.72 -3.47
C ILE A 102 2.72 -11.44 -3.94
N MET A 103 3.18 -10.62 -2.99
CA MET A 103 3.74 -9.30 -3.29
C MET A 103 5.27 -9.30 -3.34
N SER A 104 5.93 -10.32 -2.82
CA SER A 104 7.40 -10.41 -2.69
C SER A 104 8.01 -9.24 -1.90
N THR A 105 7.26 -8.68 -0.96
CA THR A 105 7.67 -7.61 -0.06
C THR A 105 7.81 -8.13 1.35
N LEU A 106 8.53 -7.43 2.21
CA LEU A 106 8.64 -7.80 3.61
C LEU A 106 7.25 -7.83 4.26
N ILE A 107 6.93 -8.94 4.93
CA ILE A 107 5.71 -9.06 5.73
C ILE A 107 5.82 -8.12 6.93
N GLU A 108 4.90 -7.16 7.05
CA GLU A 108 4.85 -6.24 8.18
C GLU A 108 3.89 -6.71 9.28
N GLU A 109 2.73 -7.17 8.89
CA GLU A 109 1.68 -7.68 9.79
C GLU A 109 1.39 -9.16 9.47
N PRO A 110 2.17 -10.11 10.02
CA PRO A 110 2.02 -11.51 9.70
C PRO A 110 0.69 -12.08 10.20
N VAL A 111 0.00 -12.80 9.33
CA VAL A 111 -1.15 -13.65 9.63
C VAL A 111 -0.95 -15.01 8.96
N MET A 112 -1.50 -16.07 9.58
CA MET A 112 -1.42 -17.43 9.08
C MET A 112 -2.75 -17.86 8.46
N LEU A 113 -2.70 -18.46 7.28
CA LEU A 113 -3.88 -19.04 6.62
C LEU A 113 -4.30 -20.34 7.30
N PRO A 114 -5.62 -20.58 7.56
CA PRO A 114 -6.07 -21.75 8.33
C PRO A 114 -5.76 -23.10 7.65
N SER A 115 -5.94 -23.19 6.33
CA SER A 115 -5.81 -24.44 5.59
C SER A 115 -4.40 -24.70 5.09
N THR A 116 -3.74 -23.73 4.52
CA THR A 116 -2.39 -23.87 3.94
C THR A 116 -1.25 -23.64 4.92
N LYS A 117 -1.53 -23.04 6.10
CA LYS A 117 -0.54 -22.63 7.11
C LYS A 117 0.51 -21.65 6.60
N ILE A 118 0.26 -21.04 5.45
CA ILE A 118 1.14 -20.03 4.89
C ILE A 118 1.03 -18.73 5.69
N ILE A 119 2.16 -18.14 6.06
CA ILE A 119 2.23 -16.82 6.67
C ILE A 119 2.35 -15.79 5.57
N MET A 120 1.54 -14.73 5.64
CA MET A 120 1.56 -13.64 4.69
C MET A 120 1.14 -12.32 5.35
N ASP A 121 1.23 -11.23 4.63
CA ASP A 121 0.85 -9.91 5.17
C ASP A 121 -0.66 -9.76 5.27
N LYS A 122 -1.13 -9.31 6.44
CA LYS A 122 -2.56 -9.11 6.75
C LYS A 122 -3.24 -8.20 5.73
N ASN A 123 -2.58 -7.12 5.30
CA ASN A 123 -3.16 -6.16 4.38
C ASN A 123 -3.33 -6.77 2.97
N VAL A 124 -2.41 -7.65 2.56
CA VAL A 124 -2.46 -8.34 1.27
C VAL A 124 -3.64 -9.31 1.25
N ILE A 125 -3.74 -10.21 2.24
CA ILE A 125 -4.82 -11.21 2.28
C ILE A 125 -6.18 -10.58 2.55
N ALA A 126 -6.29 -9.58 3.42
CA ALA A 126 -7.56 -8.90 3.68
C ALA A 126 -8.12 -8.25 2.39
N ARG A 127 -7.25 -7.60 1.61
CA ARG A 127 -7.63 -7.03 0.31
C ARG A 127 -8.07 -8.09 -0.70
N HIS A 128 -7.42 -9.26 -0.70
CA HIS A 128 -7.83 -10.39 -1.53
C HIS A 128 -9.20 -10.91 -1.13
N LEU A 129 -9.43 -11.18 0.16
CA LEU A 129 -10.68 -11.76 0.67
C LEU A 129 -11.90 -10.85 0.51
N ILE A 130 -11.74 -9.53 0.43
CA ILE A 130 -12.83 -8.60 0.11
C ILE A 130 -13.35 -8.83 -1.32
N SER A 131 -12.49 -9.21 -2.26
CA SER A 131 -12.86 -9.41 -3.67
C SER A 131 -13.12 -10.87 -4.03
N ASP A 132 -12.45 -11.81 -3.38
CA ASP A 132 -12.55 -13.25 -3.59
C ASP A 132 -12.40 -13.97 -2.23
N PRO A 133 -13.50 -14.46 -1.60
CA PRO A 133 -13.48 -15.07 -0.27
C PRO A 133 -12.95 -16.51 -0.29
N HIS A 134 -11.77 -16.71 -0.85
CA HIS A 134 -11.09 -18.00 -0.92
C HIS A 134 -9.59 -17.85 -0.59
N ASP A 135 -9.01 -18.90 -0.02
CA ASP A 135 -7.56 -19.00 0.15
C ASP A 135 -6.87 -18.96 -1.23
N PRO A 136 -5.95 -18.01 -1.47
CA PRO A 136 -5.33 -17.82 -2.79
C PRO A 136 -4.48 -18.99 -3.28
N PHE A 137 -4.10 -19.93 -2.40
CA PHE A 137 -3.20 -21.02 -2.73
C PHE A 137 -3.92 -22.34 -3.00
N ASN A 138 -5.02 -22.63 -2.29
CA ASN A 138 -5.75 -23.91 -2.45
C ASN A 138 -7.22 -23.74 -2.85
N ARG A 139 -7.73 -22.53 -2.90
CA ARG A 139 -9.14 -22.20 -3.24
C ARG A 139 -10.18 -22.66 -2.23
N ASP A 140 -9.78 -23.05 -1.02
CA ASP A 140 -10.73 -23.32 0.06
C ASP A 140 -11.48 -22.02 0.42
N SER A 141 -12.75 -22.15 0.78
CA SER A 141 -13.54 -21.00 1.24
C SER A 141 -12.90 -20.40 2.49
N LEU A 142 -12.67 -19.11 2.48
CA LEU A 142 -12.07 -18.37 3.59
C LEU A 142 -12.63 -16.95 3.62
N THR A 143 -13.22 -16.58 4.74
CA THR A 143 -13.67 -15.21 5.00
C THR A 143 -12.68 -14.46 5.89
N LEU A 144 -12.78 -13.14 5.89
CA LEU A 144 -11.93 -12.32 6.76
C LEU A 144 -12.18 -12.61 8.25
N GLU A 145 -13.44 -12.85 8.63
CA GLU A 145 -13.80 -13.20 10.01
C GLU A 145 -13.19 -14.53 10.46
N GLU A 146 -13.21 -15.54 9.58
CA GLU A 146 -12.58 -16.84 9.85
C GLU A 146 -11.06 -16.72 9.97
N LEU A 147 -10.43 -15.93 9.11
CA LEU A 147 -9.01 -15.64 9.20
C LEU A 147 -8.65 -14.96 10.52
N GLU A 148 -9.39 -13.92 10.91
CA GLU A 148 -9.14 -13.20 12.18
C GLU A 148 -9.35 -14.11 13.38
N LYS A 149 -10.42 -14.90 13.39
CA LYS A 149 -10.70 -15.86 14.47
C LYS A 149 -9.60 -16.90 14.61
N TYR A 150 -9.13 -17.46 13.51
CA TYR A 150 -8.04 -18.44 13.50
C TYR A 150 -6.74 -17.85 14.05
N ASN A 151 -6.44 -16.63 13.73
CA ASN A 151 -5.23 -15.93 14.19
C ASN A 151 -5.30 -15.46 15.66
N LEU A 152 -6.40 -15.72 16.37
CA LEU A 152 -6.53 -15.53 17.83
C LEU A 152 -6.30 -16.84 18.61
N GLU A 153 -6.09 -17.98 17.97
CA GLU A 153 -5.79 -19.24 18.64
C GLU A 153 -4.38 -19.20 19.25
N ASP A 154 -4.23 -19.70 20.47
CA ASP A 154 -2.98 -19.62 21.25
C ASP A 154 -1.76 -20.23 20.54
N GLU A 155 -1.96 -21.31 19.79
CA GLU A 155 -0.88 -21.97 19.03
C GLU A 155 -0.45 -21.10 17.85
N VAL A 156 -1.40 -20.54 17.11
CA VAL A 156 -1.15 -19.67 15.96
C VAL A 156 -0.47 -18.36 16.40
N LEU A 157 -0.93 -17.77 17.51
CA LEU A 157 -0.32 -16.57 18.07
C LEU A 157 1.16 -16.78 18.41
N LYS A 158 1.53 -17.95 18.96
CA LYS A 158 2.95 -18.25 19.26
C LYS A 158 3.80 -18.32 18.00
N GLU A 159 3.28 -18.93 16.93
CA GLU A 159 3.99 -19.00 15.66
C GLU A 159 4.14 -17.59 15.02
N ILE A 160 3.08 -16.81 15.05
CA ILE A 160 3.09 -15.42 14.56
C ILE A 160 4.06 -14.55 15.37
N ASP A 161 4.10 -14.69 16.69
CA ASP A 161 5.02 -13.92 17.53
C ASP A 161 6.48 -14.32 17.31
N SER A 162 6.73 -15.62 17.07
CA SER A 162 8.05 -16.09 16.64
C SER A 162 8.44 -15.47 15.29
N PHE A 163 7.52 -15.41 14.35
CA PHE A 163 7.75 -14.79 13.04
C PHE A 163 7.99 -13.27 13.15
N LYS A 164 7.20 -12.56 13.97
CA LYS A 164 7.42 -11.14 14.26
C LYS A 164 8.81 -10.86 14.85
N THR A 165 9.29 -11.77 15.68
CA THR A 165 10.66 -11.66 16.24
C THR A 165 11.70 -11.74 15.12
N LYS A 166 11.58 -12.67 14.18
CA LYS A 166 12.48 -12.76 13.02
C LYS A 166 12.46 -11.49 12.16
N ILE A 167 11.28 -10.92 11.92
CA ILE A 167 11.15 -9.65 11.18
C ILE A 167 11.88 -8.53 11.94
N LYS A 168 11.72 -8.47 13.25
CA LYS A 168 12.38 -7.45 14.08
C LYS A 168 13.89 -7.58 14.03
N ASP A 169 14.40 -8.78 14.20
CA ASP A 169 15.85 -9.06 14.15
C ASP A 169 16.44 -8.69 12.77
N PHE A 170 15.71 -9.00 11.70
CA PHE A 170 16.10 -8.61 10.34
C PHE A 170 16.15 -7.08 10.18
N LYS A 171 15.12 -6.36 10.64
CA LYS A 171 15.09 -4.88 10.59
C LYS A 171 16.22 -4.25 11.41
N GLU A 172 16.52 -4.80 12.57
CA GLU A 172 17.62 -4.32 13.42
C GLU A 172 19.00 -4.57 12.77
N LYS A 173 19.17 -5.72 12.11
CA LYS A 173 20.40 -6.05 11.37
C LYS A 173 20.68 -5.04 10.26
N ILE A 174 19.68 -4.78 9.39
CA ILE A 174 19.82 -3.81 8.30
C ILE A 174 20.12 -2.41 8.83
N LYS A 175 19.45 -1.99 9.91
CA LYS A 175 19.70 -0.68 10.51
C LYS A 175 21.15 -0.52 10.96
N ASN A 176 21.72 -1.54 11.58
CA ASN A 176 23.11 -1.53 12.06
C ASN A 176 24.14 -1.57 10.91
N GLU A 177 23.80 -2.21 9.78
CA GLU A 177 24.64 -2.25 8.58
C GLU A 177 24.71 -0.90 7.85
N ASN A 178 23.65 -0.10 7.93
CA ASN A 178 23.57 1.22 7.30
C ASN A 178 24.15 2.35 8.18
N GLU A 179 24.38 2.13 9.46
CA GLU A 179 25.00 3.10 10.37
C GLU A 179 26.54 2.99 10.41
N ASN A 180 27.15 2.01 9.71
CA ASN A 180 28.60 1.81 9.60
C ASN A 180 29.12 2.18 8.20
#